data_0e81507b6168c8af007d70801064690c
#
_entry.id   0e81507b6168c8af007d70801064690c
#
_cell.length_a   1.000
_cell.length_b   1.000
_cell.length_c   1.000
_cell.angle_alpha   90.00
_cell.angle_beta   90.00
_cell.angle_gamma   90.00
#
_symmetry.space_group_name_H-M   'P 1'
#
loop_
_entity.id
_entity.type
_entity.pdbx_description
1 polymer ?
#
loop_
_entity_poly.entity_id
_entity_poly.type
_entity_poly.pdbx_seq_one_letter_code
_entity_poly.pdbx_strand_id
1 'polypeptide(L)'
;MGKSDANKLEFWTKAEYDRFIAGIEPGSEDYLIFEILFWTGIREGELLALSLLDFDMSGNLLHINKTYNRIRKRDVIDTPKTENSVRTIDIPNFLKEEVQEYAKKHYGFPEDQRLFPIVARTLQKRLKKYEALTSVKPIRVHDIRHPYVKSTTKKYLFFLVPTFQLS
;
A
#
# COMPACT_ATOMS: atom_id res chain seq x y z
N MET A 1 32.50 16.00 19.12
CA MET A 1 31.74 14.74 19.40
C MET A 1 30.32 14.98 18.94
N GLY A 2 30.02 14.65 17.68
CA GLY A 2 28.69 14.76 17.09
C GLY A 2 27.82 13.61 17.57
N LYS A 3 26.75 13.91 18.29
CA LYS A 3 25.67 12.96 18.52
C LYS A 3 25.00 12.72 17.17
N SER A 4 25.06 11.49 16.68
CA SER A 4 24.26 11.02 15.55
C SER A 4 22.80 11.25 15.89
N ASP A 5 22.11 12.07 15.11
CA ASP A 5 20.66 12.14 15.10
C ASP A 5 20.13 10.75 14.71
N ALA A 6 19.86 9.95 15.73
CA ALA A 6 19.30 8.64 15.57
C ALA A 6 17.91 8.76 14.92
N ASN A 7 17.81 8.24 13.69
CA ASN A 7 16.60 7.81 13.00
C ASN A 7 15.30 8.49 13.47
N LYS A 8 15.11 9.74 13.12
CA LYS A 8 13.78 10.34 13.13
C LYS A 8 12.98 9.60 12.07
N LEU A 9 12.06 8.72 12.50
CA LEU A 9 11.11 8.05 11.60
C LEU A 9 10.34 9.14 10.86
N GLU A 10 10.72 9.38 9.62
CA GLU A 10 10.07 10.35 8.78
C GLU A 10 8.88 9.69 8.10
N PHE A 11 7.70 9.92 8.60
CA PHE A 11 6.44 9.54 7.98
C PHE A 11 5.66 10.79 7.57
N TRP A 12 4.79 10.64 6.60
CA TRP A 12 3.90 11.73 6.22
C TRP A 12 2.76 11.92 7.22
N THR A 13 2.37 13.16 7.41
CA THR A 13 1.06 13.49 7.98
C THR A 13 -0.03 13.14 6.96
N LYS A 14 -1.29 13.07 7.42
CA LYS A 14 -2.42 12.85 6.51
C LYS A 14 -2.48 13.93 5.42
N ALA A 15 -2.23 15.19 5.76
CA ALA A 15 -2.22 16.30 4.81
C ALA A 15 -1.09 16.18 3.75
N GLU A 16 0.09 15.68 4.14
CA GLU A 16 1.17 15.41 3.19
C GLU A 16 0.81 14.24 2.26
N TYR A 17 0.21 13.19 2.80
CA TYR A 17 -0.28 12.08 1.99
C TYR A 17 -1.38 12.53 1.01
N ASP A 18 -2.35 13.32 1.47
CA ASP A 18 -3.42 13.83 0.60
C ASP A 18 -2.86 14.65 -0.56
N ARG A 19 -1.82 15.46 -0.30
CA ARG A 19 -1.13 16.20 -1.36
C ARG A 19 -0.39 15.28 -2.32
N PHE A 20 0.27 14.25 -1.80
CA PHE A 20 0.97 13.25 -2.59
C PHE A 20 0.03 12.49 -3.52
N ILE A 21 -1.05 11.92 -2.98
CA ILE A 21 -1.98 11.10 -3.75
C ILE A 21 -2.77 11.92 -4.78
N ALA A 22 -3.04 13.20 -4.48
CA ALA A 22 -3.69 14.12 -5.43
C ALA A 22 -2.85 14.40 -6.69
N GLY A 23 -1.55 14.15 -6.66
CA GLY A 23 -0.66 14.23 -7.82
C GLY A 23 -0.63 12.99 -8.71
N ILE A 24 -1.38 11.96 -8.37
CA ILE A 24 -1.43 10.69 -9.08
C ILE A 24 -2.82 10.52 -9.69
N GLU A 25 -2.86 10.05 -10.94
CA GLU A 25 -4.13 9.84 -11.63
C GLU A 25 -4.98 8.78 -10.93
N PRO A 26 -6.21 9.12 -10.49
CA PRO A 26 -7.11 8.19 -9.82
C PRO A 26 -7.40 6.95 -10.70
N GLY A 27 -7.37 5.77 -10.08
CA GLY A 27 -7.62 4.50 -10.77
C GLY A 27 -6.46 4.01 -11.66
N SER A 28 -5.30 4.68 -11.61
CA SER A 28 -4.05 4.16 -12.18
C SER A 28 -3.42 3.09 -11.28
N GLU A 29 -2.48 2.30 -11.83
CA GLU A 29 -1.71 1.33 -11.05
C GLU A 29 -0.95 2.01 -9.92
N ASP A 30 -0.31 3.15 -10.18
CA ASP A 30 0.44 3.91 -9.18
C ASP A 30 -0.45 4.41 -8.05
N TYR A 31 -1.65 4.90 -8.37
CA TYR A 31 -2.64 5.34 -7.40
C TYR A 31 -3.01 4.20 -6.45
N LEU A 32 -3.41 3.06 -7.00
CA LEU A 32 -3.80 1.89 -6.22
C LEU A 32 -2.66 1.34 -5.34
N ILE A 33 -1.44 1.30 -5.86
CA ILE A 33 -0.24 0.91 -5.10
C ILE A 33 -0.09 1.74 -3.82
N PHE A 34 -0.14 3.07 -3.95
CA PHE A 34 0.08 3.96 -2.80
C PHE A 34 -1.11 4.00 -1.85
N GLU A 35 -2.34 3.86 -2.34
CA GLU A 35 -3.53 3.69 -1.51
C GLU A 35 -3.42 2.41 -0.64
N ILE A 36 -3.06 1.28 -1.23
CA ILE A 36 -2.87 0.03 -0.47
C ILE A 36 -1.78 0.20 0.59
N LEU A 37 -0.61 0.75 0.23
CA LEU A 37 0.50 0.94 1.19
C LEU A 37 0.08 1.82 2.37
N PHE A 38 -0.58 2.93 2.09
CA PHE A 38 -0.95 3.89 3.11
C PHE A 38 -2.01 3.34 4.07
N TRP A 39 -3.10 2.80 3.53
CA TRP A 39 -4.24 2.37 4.34
C TRP A 39 -4.05 1.02 5.03
N THR A 40 -3.22 0.13 4.50
CA THR A 40 -3.00 -1.19 5.09
C THR A 40 -1.70 -1.30 5.88
N GLY A 41 -0.73 -0.44 5.60
CA GLY A 41 0.59 -0.49 6.24
C GLY A 41 1.39 -1.76 5.96
N ILE A 42 1.09 -2.48 4.88
CA ILE A 42 1.84 -3.67 4.49
C ILE A 42 3.27 -3.31 4.03
N ARG A 43 4.15 -4.31 4.05
CA ARG A 43 5.54 -4.13 3.62
C ARG A 43 5.65 -4.10 2.09
N GLU A 44 6.70 -3.46 1.57
CA GLU A 44 6.99 -3.40 0.14
C GLU A 44 6.95 -4.78 -0.54
N GLY A 45 7.61 -5.79 0.05
CA GLY A 45 7.61 -7.15 -0.48
C GLY A 45 6.24 -7.84 -0.43
N GLU A 46 5.44 -7.55 0.58
CA GLU A 46 4.06 -8.05 0.69
C GLU A 46 3.18 -7.44 -0.40
N LEU A 47 3.26 -6.12 -0.61
CA LEU A 47 2.56 -5.43 -1.70
C LEU A 47 2.89 -6.05 -3.06
N LEU A 48 4.20 -6.22 -3.35
CA LEU A 48 4.67 -6.76 -4.63
C LEU A 48 4.32 -8.23 -4.86
N ALA A 49 3.93 -8.95 -3.80
CA ALA A 49 3.46 -10.33 -3.89
C ALA A 49 1.94 -10.45 -4.06
N LEU A 50 1.16 -9.37 -3.86
CA LEU A 50 -0.30 -9.42 -3.90
C LEU A 50 -0.85 -9.91 -5.23
N SER A 51 -1.89 -10.71 -5.13
CA SER A 51 -2.77 -11.14 -6.21
C SER A 51 -4.23 -10.83 -5.84
N LEU A 52 -5.16 -10.94 -6.77
CA LEU A 52 -6.58 -10.73 -6.49
C LEU A 52 -7.13 -11.73 -5.47
N LEU A 53 -6.58 -12.96 -5.43
CA LEU A 53 -6.96 -14.00 -4.47
C LEU A 53 -6.68 -13.62 -3.00
N ASP A 54 -5.82 -12.64 -2.76
CA ASP A 54 -5.52 -12.20 -1.39
C ASP A 54 -6.61 -11.29 -0.81
N PHE A 55 -7.53 -10.79 -1.65
CA PHE A 55 -8.64 -9.93 -1.24
C PHE A 55 -9.93 -10.71 -1.06
N ASP A 56 -10.45 -10.76 0.15
CA ASP A 56 -11.83 -11.20 0.38
C ASP A 56 -12.78 -10.03 0.15
N MET A 57 -13.38 -10.02 -1.03
CA MET A 57 -14.27 -8.94 -1.46
C MET A 57 -15.62 -8.94 -0.70
N SER A 58 -15.99 -10.04 -0.06
CA SER A 58 -17.22 -10.13 0.74
C SER A 58 -17.00 -9.60 2.15
N GLY A 59 -15.85 -9.90 2.74
CA GLY A 59 -15.50 -9.54 4.12
C GLY A 59 -14.74 -8.24 4.28
N ASN A 60 -14.38 -7.55 3.20
CA ASN A 60 -13.46 -6.40 3.23
C ASN A 60 -12.13 -6.73 3.90
N LEU A 61 -11.56 -7.87 3.58
CA LEU A 61 -10.34 -8.38 4.19
C LEU A 61 -9.21 -8.51 3.17
N LEU A 62 -7.99 -8.28 3.62
CA LEU A 62 -6.76 -8.53 2.88
C LEU A 62 -5.91 -9.55 3.65
N HIS A 63 -5.62 -10.67 3.01
CA HIS A 63 -4.81 -11.75 3.56
C HIS A 63 -3.33 -11.56 3.17
N ILE A 64 -2.47 -11.40 4.15
CA ILE A 64 -1.02 -11.30 3.95
C ILE A 64 -0.38 -12.63 4.34
N ASN A 65 0.05 -13.38 3.35
CA ASN A 65 0.60 -14.73 3.52
C ASN A 65 1.82 -15.02 2.63
N LYS A 66 2.30 -14.02 1.90
CA LYS A 66 3.45 -14.15 0.99
C LYS A 66 4.22 -12.84 0.85
N THR A 67 5.46 -12.95 0.42
CA THR A 67 6.32 -11.81 0.14
C THR A 67 7.10 -12.04 -1.15
N TYR A 68 7.30 -10.99 -1.90
CA TYR A 68 8.11 -10.99 -3.11
C TYR A 68 9.53 -10.55 -2.80
N ASN A 69 10.48 -11.30 -3.35
CA ASN A 69 11.90 -10.96 -3.35
C ASN A 69 12.47 -11.14 -4.75
N ARG A 70 13.53 -10.39 -5.06
CA ARG A 70 14.28 -10.59 -6.29
C ARG A 70 15.71 -10.99 -5.96
N ILE A 71 16.01 -12.26 -6.18
CA ILE A 71 17.31 -12.86 -5.85
C ILE A 71 18.02 -13.21 -7.16
N ARG A 72 19.23 -12.68 -7.37
CA ARG A 72 20.04 -12.92 -8.59
C ARG A 72 19.25 -12.73 -9.89
N LYS A 73 18.45 -11.63 -9.97
CA LYS A 73 17.56 -11.28 -11.10
C LYS A 73 16.40 -12.27 -11.33
N ARG A 74 16.12 -13.17 -10.40
CA ARG A 74 14.95 -14.05 -10.45
C ARG A 74 13.91 -13.60 -9.45
N ASP A 75 12.67 -13.61 -9.87
CA ASP A 75 11.53 -13.30 -9.01
C ASP A 75 11.20 -14.52 -8.16
N VAL A 76 11.11 -14.32 -6.85
CA VAL A 76 10.82 -15.36 -5.86
C VAL A 76 9.67 -14.90 -5.00
N ILE A 77 8.63 -15.72 -4.90
CA ILE A 77 7.52 -15.54 -3.97
C ILE A 77 7.74 -16.52 -2.82
N ASP A 78 7.98 -15.99 -1.64
CA ASP A 78 8.20 -16.78 -0.43
C ASP A 78 6.96 -16.71 0.49
N THR A 79 6.67 -17.81 1.17
CA THR A 79 5.82 -17.78 2.36
C THR A 79 6.61 -17.21 3.53
N PRO A 80 5.99 -16.41 4.41
CA PRO A 80 6.68 -15.87 5.57
C PRO A 80 7.24 -16.98 6.46
N LYS A 81 8.48 -16.80 6.92
CA LYS A 81 9.20 -17.79 7.76
C LYS A 81 8.62 -17.92 9.17
N THR A 82 7.74 -17.02 9.60
CA THR A 82 7.14 -17.03 10.93
C THR A 82 5.63 -16.88 10.82
N GLU A 83 4.89 -17.60 11.67
CA GLU A 83 3.42 -17.52 11.76
C GLU A 83 2.93 -16.09 12.02
N ASN A 84 3.67 -15.29 12.77
CA ASN A 84 3.35 -13.90 13.07
C ASN A 84 3.40 -12.97 11.83
N SER A 85 3.93 -13.43 10.71
CA SER A 85 3.95 -12.68 9.45
C SER A 85 2.74 -12.95 8.58
N VAL A 86 2.00 -14.04 8.85
CA VAL A 86 0.71 -14.32 8.22
C VAL A 86 -0.37 -13.60 9.03
N ARG A 87 -1.12 -12.75 8.35
CA ARG A 87 -2.17 -11.94 9.03
C ARG A 87 -3.26 -11.54 8.06
N THR A 88 -4.41 -11.23 8.62
CA THR A 88 -5.54 -10.64 7.90
C THR A 88 -5.74 -9.20 8.36
N ILE A 89 -5.99 -8.31 7.41
CA ILE A 89 -6.16 -6.87 7.63
C ILE A 89 -7.57 -6.50 7.15
N ASP A 90 -8.32 -5.77 7.98
CA ASP A 90 -9.55 -5.12 7.55
C ASP A 90 -9.20 -3.96 6.61
N ILE A 91 -9.80 -3.90 5.44
CA ILE A 91 -9.60 -2.82 4.48
C ILE A 91 -10.85 -1.94 4.36
N PRO A 92 -10.68 -0.63 4.14
CA PRO A 92 -11.81 0.25 3.90
C PRO A 92 -12.60 -0.17 2.65
N ASN A 93 -13.92 0.05 2.65
CA ASN A 93 -14.76 -0.31 1.52
C ASN A 93 -14.34 0.36 0.21
N PHE A 94 -13.94 1.64 0.27
CA PHE A 94 -13.47 2.36 -0.92
C PHE A 94 -12.23 1.70 -1.53
N LEU A 95 -11.28 1.20 -0.70
CA LEU A 95 -10.07 0.54 -1.19
C LEU A 95 -10.42 -0.78 -1.89
N LYS A 96 -11.38 -1.53 -1.35
CA LYS A 96 -11.93 -2.72 -2.03
C LYS A 96 -12.50 -2.35 -3.40
N GLU A 97 -13.31 -1.30 -3.46
CA GLU A 97 -13.92 -0.82 -4.70
C GLU A 97 -12.85 -0.42 -5.74
N GLU A 98 -11.79 0.26 -5.31
CA GLU A 98 -10.65 0.62 -6.17
C GLU A 98 -9.94 -0.62 -6.73
N VAL A 99 -9.70 -1.66 -5.90
CA VAL A 99 -9.13 -2.93 -6.36
C VAL A 99 -10.04 -3.61 -7.38
N GLN A 100 -11.34 -3.63 -7.14
CA GLN A 100 -12.31 -4.21 -8.06
C GLN A 100 -12.35 -3.45 -9.40
N GLU A 101 -12.35 -2.13 -9.38
CA GLU A 101 -12.33 -1.30 -10.60
C GLU A 101 -11.03 -1.49 -11.38
N TYR A 102 -9.90 -1.58 -10.68
CA TYR A 102 -8.62 -1.89 -11.31
C TYR A 102 -8.63 -3.26 -12.00
N ALA A 103 -9.14 -4.29 -11.32
CA ALA A 103 -9.26 -5.64 -11.87
C ALA A 103 -10.18 -5.68 -13.11
N LYS A 104 -11.30 -4.96 -13.09
CA LYS A 104 -12.21 -4.87 -14.25
C LYS A 104 -11.55 -4.26 -15.49
N LYS A 105 -10.68 -3.26 -15.31
CA LYS A 105 -9.94 -2.63 -16.41
C LYS A 105 -8.96 -3.59 -17.11
N HIS A 106 -8.53 -4.62 -16.40
CA HIS A 106 -7.60 -5.65 -16.89
C HIS A 106 -8.34 -6.96 -17.17
N TYR A 107 -9.30 -6.92 -18.09
CA TYR A 107 -10.12 -8.07 -18.45
C TYR A 107 -9.27 -9.31 -18.77
N GLY A 108 -9.60 -10.44 -18.14
CA GLY A 108 -8.84 -11.69 -18.29
C GLY A 108 -7.55 -11.76 -17.50
N PHE A 109 -7.33 -10.83 -16.56
CA PHE A 109 -6.18 -10.89 -15.66
C PHE A 109 -6.32 -12.12 -14.74
N PRO A 110 -5.34 -13.04 -14.73
CA PRO A 110 -5.39 -14.22 -13.87
C PRO A 110 -5.35 -13.82 -12.39
N GLU A 111 -6.32 -14.29 -11.62
CA GLU A 111 -6.49 -13.90 -10.21
C GLU A 111 -5.32 -14.32 -9.30
N ASP A 112 -4.57 -15.35 -9.70
CA ASP A 112 -3.39 -15.87 -9.00
C ASP A 112 -2.08 -15.15 -9.34
N GLN A 113 -2.08 -14.33 -10.38
CA GLN A 113 -0.90 -13.55 -10.76
C GLN A 113 -0.71 -12.32 -9.87
N ARG A 114 0.53 -11.86 -9.80
CA ARG A 114 0.87 -10.64 -9.08
C ARG A 114 0.10 -9.46 -9.64
N LEU A 115 -0.62 -8.77 -8.77
CA LEU A 115 -1.42 -7.60 -9.13
C LEU A 115 -0.54 -6.48 -9.71
N PHE A 116 0.68 -6.33 -9.17
CA PHE A 116 1.67 -5.35 -9.61
C PHE A 116 2.95 -6.05 -10.07
N PRO A 117 3.12 -6.34 -11.37
CA PRO A 117 4.28 -7.06 -11.89
C PRO A 117 5.53 -6.17 -12.01
N ILE A 118 5.80 -5.37 -11.00
CA ILE A 118 6.97 -4.50 -10.89
C ILE A 118 7.94 -5.03 -9.83
N VAL A 119 9.12 -4.42 -9.77
CA VAL A 119 10.15 -4.72 -8.76
C VAL A 119 10.31 -3.55 -7.78
N ALA A 120 10.88 -3.81 -6.61
CA ALA A 120 11.10 -2.81 -5.56
C ALA A 120 11.76 -1.51 -6.07
N ARG A 121 12.79 -1.63 -6.91
CA ARG A 121 13.46 -0.47 -7.50
C ARG A 121 12.52 0.40 -8.35
N THR A 122 11.57 -0.22 -9.05
CA THR A 122 10.57 0.51 -9.85
C THR A 122 9.61 1.26 -8.93
N LEU A 123 9.14 0.62 -7.87
CA LEU A 123 8.28 1.25 -6.87
C LEU A 123 8.97 2.46 -6.21
N GLN A 124 10.22 2.31 -5.81
CA GLN A 124 11.02 3.40 -5.22
C GLN A 124 11.21 4.58 -6.20
N LYS A 125 11.40 4.30 -7.50
CA LYS A 125 11.49 5.36 -8.53
C LYS A 125 10.15 6.08 -8.70
N ARG A 126 9.04 5.34 -8.68
CA ARG A 126 7.69 5.92 -8.77
C ARG A 126 7.41 6.82 -7.57
N LEU A 127 7.75 6.38 -6.36
CA LEU A 127 7.63 7.20 -5.15
C LEU A 127 8.37 8.52 -5.31
N LYS A 128 9.66 8.49 -5.65
CA LYS A 128 10.48 9.69 -5.84
C LYS A 128 9.94 10.63 -6.91
N LYS A 129 9.40 10.09 -8.00
CA LYS A 129 8.76 10.88 -9.07
C LYS A 129 7.61 11.72 -8.51
N TYR A 130 6.71 11.09 -7.76
CA TYR A 130 5.53 11.78 -7.24
C TYR A 130 5.85 12.68 -6.02
N GLU A 131 6.84 12.32 -5.20
CA GLU A 131 7.37 13.22 -4.17
C GLU A 131 7.85 14.55 -4.76
N ALA A 132 8.63 14.48 -5.84
CA ALA A 132 9.11 15.66 -6.54
C ALA A 132 7.97 16.45 -7.17
N LEU A 133 7.01 15.77 -7.82
CA LEU A 133 5.87 16.40 -8.49
C LEU A 133 4.96 17.14 -7.50
N THR A 134 4.76 16.61 -6.32
CA THR A 134 3.81 17.14 -5.32
C THR A 134 4.48 17.96 -4.22
N SER A 135 5.81 18.09 -4.28
CA SER A 135 6.61 18.85 -3.30
C SER A 135 6.38 18.41 -1.85
N VAL A 136 6.14 17.13 -1.64
CA VAL A 136 6.13 16.54 -0.29
C VAL A 136 7.55 16.16 0.12
N LYS A 137 7.79 16.05 1.42
CA LYS A 137 9.12 15.61 1.89
C LYS A 137 9.40 14.17 1.44
N PRO A 138 10.65 13.85 1.03
CA PRO A 138 11.01 12.51 0.63
C PRO A 138 10.99 11.56 1.83
N ILE A 139 10.42 10.36 1.62
CA ILE A 139 10.41 9.27 2.59
C ILE A 139 10.75 7.94 1.91
N ARG A 140 10.95 6.90 2.69
CA ARG A 140 11.10 5.55 2.14
C ARG A 140 9.73 4.90 1.95
N VAL A 141 9.59 3.93 1.04
CA VAL A 141 8.36 3.15 0.85
C VAL A 141 7.85 2.58 2.18
N HIS A 142 8.78 2.12 3.04
CA HIS A 142 8.44 1.58 4.35
C HIS A 142 7.77 2.60 5.30
N ASP A 143 7.98 3.88 5.09
CA ASP A 143 7.53 4.96 5.95
C ASP A 143 6.19 5.57 5.47
N ILE A 144 5.62 5.08 4.35
CA ILE A 144 4.33 5.53 3.82
C ILE A 144 3.16 5.22 4.77
N ARG A 145 3.31 4.26 5.66
CA ARG A 145 2.26 3.76 6.55
C ARG A 145 1.54 4.86 7.30
N HIS A 146 0.21 4.77 7.33
CA HIS A 146 -0.59 5.62 8.19
C HIS A 146 -0.18 5.44 9.66
N PRO A 147 0.07 6.52 10.44
CA PRO A 147 0.49 6.42 11.83
C PRO A 147 -0.45 5.60 12.72
N TYR A 148 -1.72 5.55 12.36
CA TYR A 148 -2.78 4.84 13.10
C TYR A 148 -2.85 3.34 12.83
N VAL A 149 -2.20 2.81 11.78
CA VAL A 149 -2.19 1.37 11.50
C VAL A 149 -1.46 0.57 12.58
N LYS A 150 -0.61 1.20 13.39
CA LYS A 150 0.06 0.57 14.53
C LYS A 150 -0.85 0.31 15.74
N SER A 151 -2.04 0.89 15.81
CA SER A 151 -2.95 0.80 16.97
C SER A 151 -4.29 0.14 16.66
N THR A 152 -4.39 -0.64 15.59
CA THR A 152 -5.69 -1.14 15.14
C THR A 152 -6.13 -2.40 15.86
N THR A 153 -6.79 -2.20 16.95
CA THR A 153 -7.94 -3.00 17.33
C THR A 153 -9.18 -2.21 16.87
N LYS A 154 -9.96 -2.75 15.95
CA LYS A 154 -11.39 -2.52 15.59
C LYS A 154 -12.09 -1.15 15.81
N LYS A 155 -11.50 -0.10 16.35
CA LYS A 155 -12.27 1.04 16.88
C LYS A 155 -12.19 2.36 16.09
N TYR A 156 -11.38 2.47 15.03
CA TYR A 156 -11.12 3.75 14.36
C TYR A 156 -11.53 3.85 12.89
N LEU A 157 -12.21 2.83 12.34
CA LEU A 157 -12.69 2.86 10.96
C LEU A 157 -13.86 3.85 10.74
N PHE A 158 -14.47 4.37 11.82
CA PHE A 158 -15.66 5.21 11.75
C PHE A 158 -15.39 6.72 11.56
N PHE A 159 -14.16 7.19 11.66
CA PHE A 159 -13.85 8.64 11.68
C PHE A 159 -13.29 9.23 10.39
N LEU A 160 -13.19 8.48 9.31
CA LEU A 160 -12.54 8.94 8.08
C LEU A 160 -13.41 8.82 6.82
N VAL A 161 -14.71 8.83 6.95
CA VAL A 161 -15.60 9.09 5.82
C VAL A 161 -15.72 10.60 5.68
N PRO A 162 -15.22 11.23 4.59
CA PRO A 162 -15.59 12.59 4.29
C PRO A 162 -17.10 12.60 4.06
N THR A 163 -17.83 13.29 4.91
CA THR A 163 -19.24 13.65 4.64
C THR A 163 -19.23 14.59 3.44
N PHE A 164 -19.37 14.04 2.26
CA PHE A 164 -19.83 14.83 1.12
C PHE A 164 -21.29 15.17 1.40
N GLN A 165 -21.53 16.36 1.94
CA GLN A 165 -22.86 16.94 1.90
C GLN A 165 -23.16 17.32 0.45
N LEU A 166 -24.10 16.58 -0.12
CA LEU A 166 -24.82 16.99 -1.32
C LEU A 166 -25.62 18.24 -0.98
N SER A 167 -25.27 19.35 -1.60
CA SER A 167 -26.15 20.53 -1.77
C SER A 167 -26.73 20.47 -3.16
#